data_03a56786e0b5c350ab0cbaf4b78720ae
#
_entry.id   03a56786e0b5c350ab0cbaf4b78720ae
#
_cell.length_a   1.000
_cell.length_b   1.000
_cell.length_c   1.000
_cell.angle_alpha   90.00
_cell.angle_beta   90.00
_cell.angle_gamma   90.00
#
_symmetry.space_group_name_H-M   'P 1'
#
loop_
_entity.id
_entity.type
_entity.pdbx_description
1 polymer ?
#
loop_
_entity_poly.entity_id
_entity_poly.type
_entity_poly.pdbx_seq_one_letter_code
_entity_poly.pdbx_strand_id
1 'polypeptide(L)'
;LAEKEENTNAQAIALTMKALYLSNMTDLFGDMPFKEAFKGIEENIMQPKFDDQKVIYDSLLMDLERANTLYTKTSTIDAKRDLLYNGDVTKWRKFTNSLYLRLLMRVSNRRDMNSAERIKTVFENPSQYPIFESNDDNATLKYSGTRPFVNDFGDNATDDSAMGERFINIMVDSSDPRISVYCNRVSSGANAGGYVGITSGAPASVISKQSADGASNSNNTTFRQYTSPYTFMTYSEVLFIKAEAI
;
A
#
# COMPACT_ATOMS: atom_id res chain seq x y z
N LEU A 1 0.96 -22.13 8.55
CA LEU A 1 1.47 -21.92 9.92
C LEU A 1 0.35 -21.42 10.85
N ALA A 2 -0.31 -20.29 10.53
CA ALA A 2 -1.37 -19.74 11.38
C ALA A 2 -2.56 -20.69 11.58
N GLU A 3 -2.93 -21.49 10.60
CA GLU A 3 -3.95 -22.52 10.74
C GLU A 3 -3.51 -23.65 11.66
N LYS A 4 -2.23 -24.04 11.64
CA LYS A 4 -1.66 -25.06 12.51
C LYS A 4 -1.59 -24.62 13.98
N GLU A 5 -1.49 -23.31 14.22
CA GLU A 5 -1.43 -22.73 15.58
C GLU A 5 -2.82 -22.41 16.14
N GLU A 6 -3.90 -22.66 15.39
CA GLU A 6 -5.29 -22.35 15.76
C GLU A 6 -5.53 -20.88 16.19
N ASN A 7 -4.59 -19.96 15.86
CA ASN A 7 -4.69 -18.54 16.18
C ASN A 7 -5.50 -17.80 15.10
N THR A 8 -6.77 -17.55 15.38
CA THR A 8 -7.70 -16.91 14.43
C THR A 8 -7.29 -15.49 14.08
N ASN A 9 -6.69 -14.73 15.00
CA ASN A 9 -6.20 -13.39 14.73
C ASN A 9 -4.98 -13.41 13.78
N ALA A 10 -4.08 -14.38 13.95
CA ALA A 10 -2.95 -14.56 13.03
C ALA A 10 -3.44 -14.97 11.63
N GLN A 11 -4.48 -15.79 11.53
CA GLN A 11 -5.12 -16.13 10.25
C GLN A 11 -5.74 -14.89 9.60
N ALA A 12 -6.46 -14.06 10.36
CA ALA A 12 -7.04 -12.82 9.85
C ALA A 12 -5.99 -11.84 9.32
N ILE A 13 -4.90 -11.66 10.05
CA ILE A 13 -3.75 -10.85 9.64
C ILE A 13 -3.14 -11.39 8.34
N ALA A 14 -2.93 -12.70 8.25
CA ALA A 14 -2.37 -13.34 7.06
C ALA A 14 -3.26 -13.13 5.82
N LEU A 15 -4.59 -13.25 5.95
CA LEU A 15 -5.54 -12.97 4.88
C LEU A 15 -5.52 -11.49 4.48
N THR A 16 -5.44 -10.58 5.44
CA THR A 16 -5.33 -9.13 5.19
C THR A 16 -4.07 -8.78 4.41
N MET A 17 -2.91 -9.30 4.84
CA MET A 17 -1.63 -9.06 4.15
C MET A 17 -1.60 -9.74 2.78
N LYS A 18 -2.16 -10.93 2.63
CA LYS A 18 -2.35 -11.59 1.34
C LYS A 18 -3.16 -10.70 0.39
N ALA A 19 -4.28 -10.15 0.85
CA ALA A 19 -5.12 -9.27 0.04
C ALA A 19 -4.38 -7.99 -0.37
N LEU A 20 -3.63 -7.38 0.55
CA LEU A 20 -2.83 -6.18 0.28
C LEU A 20 -1.78 -6.42 -0.82
N TYR A 21 -0.98 -7.48 -0.70
CA TYR A 21 0.11 -7.71 -1.66
C TYR A 21 -0.38 -8.23 -3.00
N LEU A 22 -1.33 -9.17 -3.01
CA LEU A 22 -1.81 -9.76 -4.24
C LEU A 22 -2.73 -8.82 -5.04
N SER A 23 -3.45 -7.89 -4.37
CA SER A 23 -4.16 -6.82 -5.10
C SER A 23 -3.17 -5.90 -5.82
N ASN A 24 -2.08 -5.50 -5.16
CA ASN A 24 -1.04 -4.70 -5.82
C ASN A 24 -0.38 -5.45 -6.99
N MET A 25 -0.14 -6.75 -6.85
CA MET A 25 0.43 -7.56 -7.93
C MET A 25 -0.51 -7.65 -9.14
N THR A 26 -1.78 -7.97 -8.91
CA THR A 26 -2.74 -8.07 -10.03
C THR A 26 -3.05 -6.71 -10.65
N ASP A 27 -2.96 -5.61 -9.90
CA ASP A 27 -3.07 -4.25 -10.44
C ASP A 27 -1.92 -3.90 -11.41
N LEU A 28 -0.72 -4.44 -11.16
CA LEU A 28 0.45 -4.22 -12.00
C LEU A 28 0.51 -5.17 -13.21
N PHE A 29 0.13 -6.43 -13.02
CA PHE A 29 0.37 -7.49 -13.99
C PHE A 29 -0.90 -8.04 -14.66
N GLY A 30 -2.10 -7.67 -14.16
CA GLY A 30 -3.36 -8.25 -14.63
C GLY A 30 -3.55 -9.68 -14.15
N ASP A 31 -3.86 -10.59 -15.07
CA ASP A 31 -3.99 -12.02 -14.80
C ASP A 31 -2.65 -12.58 -14.29
N MET A 32 -2.70 -13.41 -13.26
CA MET A 32 -1.51 -14.03 -12.68
C MET A 32 -1.83 -15.37 -12.02
N PRO A 33 -0.83 -16.24 -11.77
CA PRO A 33 -1.04 -17.43 -10.98
C PRO A 33 -1.51 -17.07 -9.55
N PHE A 34 -2.67 -17.61 -9.15
CA PHE A 34 -3.27 -17.32 -7.85
C PHE A 34 -3.74 -18.60 -7.13
N LYS A 35 -4.70 -19.34 -7.68
CA LYS A 35 -5.26 -20.53 -7.02
C LYS A 35 -4.27 -21.67 -6.88
N GLU A 36 -3.41 -21.83 -7.85
CA GLU A 36 -2.34 -22.84 -7.88
C GLU A 36 -1.00 -22.29 -7.40
N ALA A 37 -0.90 -20.98 -7.14
CA ALA A 37 0.29 -20.36 -6.60
C ALA A 37 0.65 -20.97 -5.22
N PHE A 38 1.94 -21.07 -4.92
CA PHE A 38 2.48 -21.61 -3.66
C PHE A 38 2.23 -23.10 -3.38
N LYS A 39 1.72 -23.86 -4.36
CA LYS A 39 1.41 -25.29 -4.24
C LYS A 39 2.53 -26.21 -4.75
N GLY A 40 3.69 -25.65 -5.08
CA GLY A 40 4.82 -26.40 -5.60
C GLY A 40 5.33 -27.48 -4.66
N ILE A 41 5.36 -27.21 -3.34
CA ILE A 41 5.85 -28.18 -2.34
C ILE A 41 4.76 -29.18 -1.95
N GLU A 42 3.53 -28.71 -1.70
CA GLU A 42 2.45 -29.55 -1.17
C GLU A 42 1.78 -30.41 -2.24
N GLU A 43 1.55 -29.84 -3.45
CA GLU A 43 0.82 -30.48 -4.54
C GLU A 43 1.70 -30.75 -5.77
N ASN A 44 3.01 -30.48 -5.69
CA ASN A 44 3.98 -30.61 -6.80
C ASN A 44 3.57 -29.85 -8.08
N ILE A 45 2.89 -28.70 -7.92
CA ILE A 45 2.49 -27.84 -9.04
C ILE A 45 3.64 -26.87 -9.34
N MET A 46 4.49 -27.21 -10.31
CA MET A 46 5.64 -26.40 -10.70
C MET A 46 5.32 -25.35 -11.77
N GLN A 47 4.20 -25.49 -12.46
CA GLN A 47 3.71 -24.58 -13.50
C GLN A 47 2.24 -24.20 -13.21
N PRO A 48 2.01 -23.29 -12.26
CA PRO A 48 0.66 -22.88 -11.90
C PRO A 48 -0.01 -22.14 -13.06
N LYS A 49 -1.31 -22.35 -13.23
CA LYS A 49 -2.14 -21.67 -14.23
C LYS A 49 -2.37 -20.22 -13.83
N PHE A 50 -2.55 -19.36 -14.84
CA PHE A 50 -3.01 -18.00 -14.65
C PHE A 50 -4.51 -18.00 -14.35
N ASP A 51 -4.89 -17.20 -13.36
CA ASP A 51 -6.29 -16.89 -13.06
C ASP A 51 -6.62 -15.47 -13.55
N ASP A 52 -7.84 -15.26 -14.01
CA ASP A 52 -8.33 -13.95 -14.44
C ASP A 52 -8.30 -12.97 -13.25
N GLN A 53 -7.94 -11.71 -13.49
CA GLN A 53 -7.91 -10.65 -12.49
C GLN A 53 -9.24 -10.55 -11.71
N LYS A 54 -10.37 -10.73 -12.38
CA LYS A 54 -11.69 -10.75 -11.73
C LYS A 54 -11.79 -11.83 -10.66
N VAL A 55 -11.36 -13.06 -10.98
CA VAL A 55 -11.37 -14.20 -10.06
C VAL A 55 -10.46 -13.94 -8.84
N ILE A 56 -9.32 -13.29 -9.08
CA ILE A 56 -8.40 -12.88 -8.04
C ILE A 56 -9.07 -11.87 -7.10
N TYR A 57 -9.66 -10.79 -7.63
CA TYR A 57 -10.35 -9.79 -6.83
C TYR A 57 -11.53 -10.36 -6.04
N ASP A 58 -12.37 -11.21 -6.65
CA ASP A 58 -13.45 -11.90 -5.94
C ASP A 58 -12.91 -12.66 -4.72
N SER A 59 -11.83 -13.41 -4.92
CA SER A 59 -11.20 -14.19 -3.84
C SER A 59 -10.61 -13.30 -2.74
N LEU A 60 -9.93 -12.21 -3.09
CA LEU A 60 -9.33 -11.28 -2.13
C LEU A 60 -10.41 -10.55 -1.30
N LEU A 61 -11.51 -10.18 -1.93
CA LEU A 61 -12.65 -9.57 -1.22
C LEU A 61 -13.30 -10.57 -0.25
N MET A 62 -13.45 -11.83 -0.64
CA MET A 62 -13.92 -12.90 0.26
C MET A 62 -12.94 -13.16 1.41
N ASP A 63 -11.64 -13.14 1.15
CA ASP A 63 -10.61 -13.30 2.17
C ASP A 63 -10.68 -12.17 3.22
N LEU A 64 -10.93 -10.92 2.82
CA LEU A 64 -11.09 -9.80 3.75
C LEU A 64 -12.39 -9.88 4.56
N GLU A 65 -13.49 -10.31 3.97
CA GLU A 65 -14.73 -10.57 4.71
C GLU A 65 -14.52 -11.69 5.76
N ARG A 66 -13.87 -12.78 5.36
CA ARG A 66 -13.49 -13.85 6.29
C ARG A 66 -12.56 -13.34 7.39
N ALA A 67 -11.54 -12.57 7.04
CA ALA A 67 -10.61 -11.99 8.01
C ALA A 67 -11.37 -11.14 9.05
N ASN A 68 -12.30 -10.28 8.62
CA ASN A 68 -13.12 -9.49 9.54
C ASN A 68 -13.87 -10.32 10.58
N THR A 69 -14.32 -11.54 10.24
CA THR A 69 -15.04 -12.42 11.15
C THR A 69 -14.14 -13.21 12.10
N LEU A 70 -12.86 -13.39 11.74
CA LEU A 70 -11.90 -14.18 12.52
C LEU A 70 -11.32 -13.43 13.73
N TYR A 71 -11.36 -12.08 13.73
CA TYR A 71 -10.80 -11.29 14.83
C TYR A 71 -11.58 -11.51 16.13
N THR A 72 -10.86 -11.89 17.17
CA THR A 72 -11.42 -12.14 18.50
C THR A 72 -10.56 -11.50 19.59
N LYS A 73 -11.14 -11.33 20.79
CA LYS A 73 -10.40 -10.86 21.97
C LYS A 73 -9.71 -11.99 22.74
N THR A 74 -9.97 -13.25 22.37
CA THR A 74 -9.46 -14.42 23.09
C THR A 74 -8.08 -14.87 22.61
N SER A 75 -7.76 -14.63 21.33
CA SER A 75 -6.44 -14.91 20.77
C SER A 75 -5.57 -13.66 20.84
N THR A 76 -4.31 -13.80 21.22
CA THR A 76 -3.34 -12.70 21.31
C THR A 76 -2.35 -12.74 20.16
N ILE A 77 -1.87 -11.57 19.78
CA ILE A 77 -0.74 -11.40 18.86
C ILE A 77 0.44 -10.86 19.69
N ASP A 78 1.60 -11.47 19.53
CA ASP A 78 2.82 -11.01 20.20
C ASP A 78 3.20 -9.60 19.70
N ALA A 79 3.09 -8.62 20.58
CA ALA A 79 3.39 -7.23 20.29
C ALA A 79 4.83 -7.01 19.77
N LYS A 80 5.78 -7.84 20.19
CA LYS A 80 7.19 -7.72 19.74
C LYS A 80 7.39 -8.20 18.31
N ARG A 81 6.48 -9.01 17.79
CA ARG A 81 6.52 -9.55 16.42
C ARG A 81 5.63 -8.79 15.46
N ASP A 82 4.73 -7.96 15.97
CA ASP A 82 3.84 -7.13 15.16
C ASP A 82 4.41 -5.71 15.05
N LEU A 83 5.13 -5.46 13.98
CA LEU A 83 5.76 -4.17 13.67
C LEU A 83 4.77 -3.08 13.24
N LEU A 84 3.51 -3.44 12.95
CA LEU A 84 2.52 -2.51 12.44
C LEU A 84 1.69 -1.89 13.58
N TYR A 85 1.10 -2.74 14.42
CA TYR A 85 0.16 -2.31 15.46
C TYR A 85 0.49 -2.83 16.88
N ASN A 86 1.68 -3.42 17.07
CA ASN A 86 2.13 -3.93 18.37
C ASN A 86 1.12 -4.89 19.03
N GLY A 87 0.50 -5.75 18.24
CA GLY A 87 -0.47 -6.74 18.71
C GLY A 87 -1.90 -6.21 18.89
N ASP A 88 -2.18 -4.95 18.52
CA ASP A 88 -3.53 -4.38 18.60
C ASP A 88 -4.45 -4.96 17.52
N VAL A 89 -5.19 -5.98 17.89
CA VAL A 89 -6.15 -6.69 17.04
C VAL A 89 -7.29 -5.78 16.55
N THR A 90 -7.65 -4.76 17.33
CA THR A 90 -8.70 -3.81 16.95
C THR A 90 -8.24 -2.95 15.76
N LYS A 91 -7.00 -2.47 15.80
CA LYS A 91 -6.41 -1.73 14.69
C LYS A 91 -6.22 -2.61 13.45
N TRP A 92 -5.82 -3.87 13.62
CA TRP A 92 -5.76 -4.82 12.52
C TRP A 92 -7.12 -5.03 11.85
N ARG A 93 -8.21 -5.17 12.64
CA ARG A 93 -9.56 -5.29 12.11
C ARG A 93 -10.00 -4.04 11.35
N LYS A 94 -9.69 -2.84 11.86
CA LYS A 94 -9.93 -1.58 11.17
C LYS A 94 -9.16 -1.51 9.85
N PHE A 95 -7.89 -1.95 9.82
CA PHE A 95 -7.11 -2.01 8.60
C PHE A 95 -7.72 -2.96 7.57
N THR A 96 -8.11 -4.16 7.99
CA THR A 96 -8.79 -5.15 7.13
C THR A 96 -10.00 -4.56 6.42
N ASN A 97 -10.89 -3.90 7.17
CA ASN A 97 -12.12 -3.32 6.60
C ASN A 97 -11.85 -2.06 5.77
N SER A 98 -10.84 -1.27 6.12
CA SER A 98 -10.40 -0.12 5.31
C SER A 98 -9.80 -0.58 3.99
N LEU A 99 -8.98 -1.65 3.99
CA LEU A 99 -8.47 -2.28 2.79
C LEU A 99 -9.60 -2.88 1.93
N TYR A 100 -10.61 -3.47 2.57
CA TYR A 100 -11.81 -3.95 1.88
C TYR A 100 -12.51 -2.84 1.10
N LEU A 101 -12.70 -1.65 1.72
CA LEU A 101 -13.23 -0.47 1.03
C LEU A 101 -12.36 -0.05 -0.15
N ARG A 102 -11.04 -0.01 0.01
CA ARG A 102 -10.10 0.30 -1.09
C ARG A 102 -10.32 -0.65 -2.28
N LEU A 103 -10.37 -1.96 -2.03
CA LEU A 103 -10.55 -2.94 -3.10
C LEU A 103 -11.93 -2.85 -3.75
N LEU A 104 -12.99 -2.57 -2.98
CA LEU A 104 -14.32 -2.33 -3.55
C LEU A 104 -14.35 -1.09 -4.45
N MET A 105 -13.67 0.00 -4.06
CA MET A 105 -13.55 1.20 -4.90
C MET A 105 -12.77 0.93 -6.18
N ARG A 106 -11.70 0.10 -6.13
CA ARG A 106 -10.95 -0.33 -7.32
C ARG A 106 -11.84 -0.98 -8.37
N VAL A 107 -12.83 -1.75 -7.95
CA VAL A 107 -13.75 -2.47 -8.85
C VAL A 107 -15.10 -1.77 -9.01
N SER A 108 -15.23 -0.50 -8.59
CA SER A 108 -16.50 0.24 -8.61
C SER A 108 -17.16 0.35 -9.98
N ASN A 109 -16.35 0.41 -11.05
CA ASN A 109 -16.84 0.43 -12.44
C ASN A 109 -17.32 -0.95 -12.96
N ARG A 110 -17.12 -2.03 -12.19
CA ARG A 110 -17.53 -3.39 -12.53
C ARG A 110 -18.88 -3.69 -11.89
N ARG A 111 -19.95 -3.59 -12.69
CA ARG A 111 -21.33 -3.83 -12.21
C ARG A 111 -21.54 -5.22 -11.62
N ASP A 112 -20.84 -6.22 -12.15
CA ASP A 112 -20.90 -7.63 -11.72
C ASP A 112 -20.23 -7.89 -10.36
N MET A 113 -19.51 -6.92 -9.78
CA MET A 113 -18.87 -7.00 -8.47
C MET A 113 -19.74 -6.46 -7.31
N ASN A 114 -20.87 -5.83 -7.64
CA ASN A 114 -21.82 -5.25 -6.67
C ASN A 114 -21.16 -4.38 -5.59
N SER A 115 -20.10 -3.64 -5.97
CA SER A 115 -19.25 -2.89 -5.03
C SER A 115 -20.00 -1.77 -4.30
N ALA A 116 -20.88 -1.04 -4.97
CA ALA A 116 -21.62 0.06 -4.37
C ALA A 116 -22.46 -0.38 -3.16
N GLU A 117 -23.22 -1.48 -3.29
CA GLU A 117 -24.04 -2.01 -2.20
C GLU A 117 -23.19 -2.54 -1.03
N ARG A 118 -22.04 -3.17 -1.35
CA ARG A 118 -21.09 -3.67 -0.34
C ARG A 118 -20.44 -2.51 0.41
N ILE A 119 -20.05 -1.43 -0.26
CA ILE A 119 -19.52 -0.20 0.36
C ILE A 119 -20.56 0.43 1.29
N LYS A 120 -21.81 0.56 0.82
CA LYS A 120 -22.94 1.04 1.63
C LYS A 120 -23.10 0.19 2.89
N THR A 121 -23.08 -1.14 2.76
CA THR A 121 -23.16 -2.08 3.88
C THR A 121 -22.08 -1.81 4.94
N VAL A 122 -20.83 -1.56 4.51
CA VAL A 122 -19.72 -1.23 5.43
C VAL A 122 -20.00 0.04 6.20
N PHE A 123 -20.44 1.11 5.53
CA PHE A 123 -20.69 2.39 6.19
C PHE A 123 -21.92 2.38 7.11
N GLU A 124 -22.94 1.61 6.78
CA GLU A 124 -24.16 1.49 7.59
C GLU A 124 -23.99 0.57 8.81
N ASN A 125 -22.96 -0.27 8.84
CA ASN A 125 -22.71 -1.23 9.92
C ASN A 125 -21.33 -1.06 10.58
N PRO A 126 -21.01 0.08 11.19
CA PRO A 126 -19.67 0.37 11.73
C PRO A 126 -19.23 -0.56 12.85
N SER A 127 -20.15 -1.16 13.60
CA SER A 127 -19.84 -2.16 14.63
C SER A 127 -19.39 -3.50 14.03
N GLN A 128 -19.95 -3.88 12.89
CA GLN A 128 -19.59 -5.09 12.17
C GLN A 128 -18.36 -4.88 11.30
N TYR A 129 -18.21 -3.70 10.71
CA TYR A 129 -17.11 -3.31 9.82
C TYR A 129 -16.41 -2.06 10.36
N PRO A 130 -15.69 -2.13 11.50
CA PRO A 130 -14.92 -0.99 11.97
C PRO A 130 -13.82 -0.65 10.95
N ILE A 131 -13.71 0.62 10.58
CA ILE A 131 -12.72 1.17 9.64
C ILE A 131 -11.81 2.17 10.36
N PHE A 132 -10.82 2.74 9.70
CA PHE A 132 -10.02 3.82 10.27
C PHE A 132 -10.87 5.01 10.68
N GLU A 133 -10.63 5.53 11.89
CA GLU A 133 -11.35 6.66 12.48
C GLU A 133 -10.47 7.87 12.73
N SER A 134 -9.15 7.67 12.75
CA SER A 134 -8.16 8.72 12.96
C SER A 134 -6.81 8.36 12.32
N ASN A 135 -5.88 9.32 12.29
CA ASN A 135 -4.50 9.07 11.85
C ASN A 135 -3.75 8.04 12.72
N ASP A 136 -4.21 7.80 13.95
CA ASP A 136 -3.62 6.79 14.84
C ASP A 136 -3.92 5.35 14.38
N ASP A 137 -4.90 5.19 13.49
CA ASP A 137 -5.24 3.91 12.87
C ASP A 137 -4.44 3.64 11.59
N ASN A 138 -3.68 4.63 11.07
CA ASN A 138 -2.90 4.47 9.84
C ASN A 138 -2.05 3.19 9.87
N ALA A 139 -2.11 2.43 8.77
CA ALA A 139 -1.28 1.24 8.61
C ALA A 139 0.15 1.64 8.24
N THR A 140 0.93 2.04 9.24
CA THR A 140 2.28 2.59 9.08
C THR A 140 3.31 1.70 9.75
N LEU A 141 4.18 1.09 8.95
CA LEU A 141 5.33 0.34 9.40
C LEU A 141 6.43 1.30 9.85
N LYS A 142 6.83 1.19 11.11
CA LYS A 142 7.93 1.97 11.70
C LYS A 142 9.19 1.13 11.71
N TYR A 143 10.24 1.63 11.08
CA TYR A 143 11.54 0.97 11.08
C TYR A 143 12.36 1.36 12.32
N SER A 144 13.14 0.41 12.83
CA SER A 144 14.01 0.64 13.98
C SER A 144 15.26 1.46 13.66
N GLY A 145 15.60 1.57 12.38
CA GLY A 145 16.86 2.16 11.93
C GLY A 145 18.08 1.24 12.11
N THR A 146 17.89 0.02 12.59
CA THR A 146 18.94 -0.98 12.77
C THR A 146 18.64 -2.21 11.92
N ARG A 147 19.61 -2.69 11.12
CA ARG A 147 19.44 -3.88 10.28
C ARG A 147 19.01 -5.10 11.12
N PRO A 148 18.15 -5.98 10.60
CA PRO A 148 17.56 -5.97 9.25
C PRO A 148 16.31 -5.07 9.07
N PHE A 149 15.86 -4.37 10.13
CA PHE A 149 14.61 -3.58 10.13
C PHE A 149 14.87 -2.10 9.81
N VAL A 150 15.37 -1.82 8.62
CA VAL A 150 15.62 -0.47 8.10
C VAL A 150 14.76 -0.21 6.87
N ASN A 151 14.54 1.07 6.58
CA ASN A 151 14.00 1.48 5.30
C ASN A 151 15.13 1.41 4.25
N ASP A 152 15.11 0.40 3.38
CA ASP A 152 16.14 0.19 2.36
C ASP A 152 16.21 1.31 1.32
N PHE A 153 15.16 2.13 1.19
CA PHE A 153 15.21 3.33 0.36
C PHE A 153 16.24 4.35 0.85
N GLY A 154 16.58 4.31 2.15
CA GLY A 154 17.65 5.11 2.74
C GLY A 154 19.05 4.69 2.29
N ASP A 155 19.27 3.39 2.04
CA ASP A 155 20.56 2.83 1.61
C ASP A 155 20.85 3.09 0.13
N ASN A 156 19.80 3.09 -0.69
CA ASN A 156 19.92 3.27 -2.15
C ASN A 156 19.99 4.77 -2.48
N ALA A 157 21.01 5.43 -1.93
CA ALA A 157 21.30 6.85 -2.19
C ALA A 157 21.80 7.14 -3.62
N THR A 158 21.47 6.26 -4.58
CA THR A 158 21.77 6.47 -5.99
C THR A 158 20.80 7.49 -6.59
N ASP A 159 21.20 8.12 -7.71
CA ASP A 159 20.47 9.18 -8.41
C ASP A 159 19.09 8.75 -8.98
N ASP A 160 18.67 7.51 -8.74
CA ASP A 160 17.43 6.92 -9.28
C ASP A 160 16.13 7.37 -8.57
N SER A 161 16.22 8.36 -7.68
CA SER A 161 15.07 8.89 -6.92
C SER A 161 14.52 10.21 -7.47
N ALA A 162 14.83 10.53 -8.72
CA ALA A 162 14.33 11.75 -9.36
C ALA A 162 12.80 11.78 -9.42
N MET A 163 12.24 12.93 -9.09
CA MET A 163 10.78 13.12 -9.06
C MET A 163 10.22 13.26 -10.48
N GLY A 164 9.03 12.71 -10.69
CA GLY A 164 8.34 12.83 -11.97
C GLY A 164 7.93 14.29 -12.27
N GLU A 165 8.14 14.73 -13.51
CA GLU A 165 7.84 16.09 -13.99
C GLU A 165 6.40 16.51 -13.69
N ARG A 166 5.43 15.62 -13.93
CA ARG A 166 4.01 15.91 -13.69
C ARG A 166 3.72 16.23 -12.22
N PHE A 167 4.32 15.48 -11.30
CA PHE A 167 4.15 15.73 -9.86
C PHE A 167 4.73 17.10 -9.49
N ILE A 168 5.96 17.38 -9.91
CA ILE A 168 6.61 18.67 -9.64
C ILE A 168 5.80 19.83 -10.21
N ASN A 169 5.36 19.74 -11.46
CA ASN A 169 4.60 20.82 -12.11
C ASN A 169 3.29 21.10 -11.37
N ILE A 170 2.53 20.08 -10.96
CA ILE A 170 1.29 20.27 -10.16
C ILE A 170 1.59 21.05 -8.88
N MET A 171 2.66 20.69 -8.17
CA MET A 171 3.02 21.33 -6.89
C MET A 171 3.52 22.76 -7.09
N VAL A 172 4.31 23.02 -8.14
CA VAL A 172 4.82 24.35 -8.47
C VAL A 172 3.68 25.26 -8.95
N ASP A 173 2.86 24.81 -9.89
CA ASP A 173 1.78 25.59 -10.49
C ASP A 173 0.71 25.98 -9.45
N SER A 174 0.45 25.08 -8.48
CA SER A 174 -0.44 25.37 -7.37
C SER A 174 0.20 26.12 -6.21
N SER A 175 1.50 26.45 -6.30
CA SER A 175 2.28 27.05 -5.19
C SER A 175 2.14 26.26 -3.88
N ASP A 176 2.10 24.92 -3.97
CA ASP A 176 1.89 24.05 -2.82
C ASP A 176 3.10 24.06 -1.88
N PRO A 177 2.96 24.54 -0.62
CA PRO A 177 4.10 24.65 0.31
C PRO A 177 4.69 23.29 0.69
N ARG A 178 3.96 22.18 0.49
CA ARG A 178 4.41 20.82 0.81
C ARG A 178 5.51 20.32 -0.13
N ILE A 179 5.78 21.01 -1.26
CA ILE A 179 6.79 20.60 -2.21
C ILE A 179 8.16 20.39 -1.53
N SER A 180 8.53 21.24 -0.57
CA SER A 180 9.79 21.12 0.17
C SER A 180 9.82 19.92 1.13
N VAL A 181 8.68 19.37 1.48
CA VAL A 181 8.57 18.12 2.28
C VAL A 181 8.77 16.90 1.40
N TYR A 182 8.25 16.95 0.17
CA TYR A 182 8.32 15.82 -0.75
C TYR A 182 9.65 15.69 -1.49
N CYS A 183 10.26 16.81 -1.88
CA CYS A 183 11.47 16.78 -2.67
C CYS A 183 12.46 17.91 -2.33
N ASN A 184 13.73 17.64 -2.65
CA ASN A 184 14.78 18.62 -2.52
C ASN A 184 14.81 19.53 -3.76
N ARG A 185 15.29 20.75 -3.58
CA ARG A 185 15.67 21.60 -4.72
C ARG A 185 16.83 20.97 -5.46
N VAL A 186 16.90 21.23 -6.76
CA VAL A 186 18.03 20.82 -7.58
C VAL A 186 19.32 21.45 -7.04
N SER A 187 20.33 20.61 -6.78
CA SER A 187 21.59 21.04 -6.16
C SER A 187 22.62 21.56 -7.16
N SER A 188 22.57 21.12 -8.42
CA SER A 188 23.56 21.44 -9.45
C SER A 188 22.98 21.37 -10.87
N GLY A 189 23.72 21.81 -11.84
CA GLY A 189 23.31 21.84 -13.26
C GLY A 189 22.54 23.11 -13.65
N ALA A 190 21.98 23.13 -14.85
CA ALA A 190 21.28 24.28 -15.41
C ALA A 190 20.01 24.66 -14.59
N ASN A 191 19.43 23.70 -13.88
CA ASN A 191 18.20 23.85 -13.09
C ASN A 191 18.46 24.11 -11.60
N ALA A 192 19.71 24.39 -11.20
CA ALA A 192 20.09 24.56 -9.79
C ALA A 192 19.21 25.58 -9.06
N GLY A 193 18.79 25.24 -7.85
CA GLY A 193 17.92 26.06 -6.98
C GLY A 193 16.42 25.95 -7.26
N GLY A 194 16.02 25.35 -8.40
CA GLY A 194 14.62 25.11 -8.76
C GLY A 194 14.08 23.79 -8.25
N TYR A 195 12.79 23.57 -8.51
CA TYR A 195 12.14 22.27 -8.45
C TYR A 195 11.85 21.82 -9.87
N VAL A 196 12.50 20.76 -10.33
CA VAL A 196 12.40 20.26 -11.71
C VAL A 196 12.31 18.74 -11.68
N GLY A 197 11.33 18.17 -12.36
CA GLY A 197 11.15 16.74 -12.49
C GLY A 197 11.69 16.18 -13.80
N ILE A 198 11.75 14.86 -13.91
CA ILE A 198 12.07 14.16 -15.15
C ILE A 198 10.80 13.60 -15.80
N THR A 199 10.80 13.53 -17.13
CA THR A 199 9.67 13.02 -17.91
C THR A 199 9.59 11.49 -17.78
N SER A 200 8.52 10.98 -17.13
CA SER A 200 8.32 9.54 -16.97
C SER A 200 8.10 8.86 -18.31
N GLY A 201 8.78 7.73 -18.53
CA GLY A 201 8.68 6.95 -19.76
C GLY A 201 9.39 7.56 -20.99
N ALA A 202 10.16 8.63 -20.81
CA ALA A 202 10.94 9.19 -21.90
C ALA A 202 12.12 8.26 -22.30
N PRO A 203 12.61 8.39 -23.55
CA PRO A 203 13.81 7.67 -23.98
C PRO A 203 15.02 7.97 -23.09
N ALA A 204 15.90 6.98 -22.93
CA ALA A 204 17.09 7.11 -22.06
C ALA A 204 17.95 8.34 -22.35
N SER A 205 18.08 8.75 -23.62
CA SER A 205 18.82 9.98 -24.00
C SER A 205 18.20 11.26 -23.44
N VAL A 206 16.88 11.33 -23.38
CA VAL A 206 16.13 12.47 -22.78
C VAL A 206 16.31 12.47 -21.27
N ILE A 207 16.14 11.32 -20.63
CA ILE A 207 16.32 11.16 -19.17
C ILE A 207 17.74 11.54 -18.77
N SER A 208 18.76 11.04 -19.49
CA SER A 208 20.17 11.37 -19.22
C SER A 208 20.43 12.86 -19.33
N LYS A 209 19.85 13.53 -20.32
CA LYS A 209 20.00 14.99 -20.48
C LYS A 209 19.31 15.73 -19.32
N GLN A 210 18.06 15.38 -18.97
CA GLN A 210 17.32 15.99 -17.86
C GLN A 210 18.06 15.79 -16.52
N SER A 211 18.66 14.62 -16.30
CA SER A 211 19.47 14.35 -15.11
C SER A 211 20.74 15.21 -15.09
N ALA A 212 21.40 15.40 -16.23
CA ALA A 212 22.59 16.25 -16.34
C ALA A 212 22.25 17.73 -16.13
N ASP A 213 21.10 18.21 -16.62
CA ASP A 213 20.60 19.57 -16.38
C ASP A 213 20.19 19.79 -14.91
N GLY A 214 19.99 18.71 -14.17
CA GLY A 214 19.60 18.68 -12.76
C GLY A 214 18.11 18.42 -12.56
N ALA A 215 17.78 17.45 -11.73
CA ALA A 215 16.43 17.10 -11.34
C ALA A 215 16.26 17.03 -9.81
N SER A 216 15.06 17.32 -9.33
CA SER A 216 14.71 17.22 -7.92
C SER A 216 14.57 15.75 -7.52
N ASN A 217 15.19 15.37 -6.42
CA ASN A 217 15.09 14.05 -5.82
C ASN A 217 14.12 14.08 -4.64
N SER A 218 13.62 12.90 -4.24
CA SER A 218 12.83 12.75 -3.01
C SER A 218 13.59 13.33 -1.82
N ASN A 219 12.85 13.98 -0.89
CA ASN A 219 13.47 14.66 0.25
C ASN A 219 14.20 13.66 1.15
N ASN A 220 15.51 13.88 1.34
CA ASN A 220 16.40 13.00 2.09
C ASN A 220 16.02 12.88 3.57
N THR A 221 15.55 13.97 4.18
CA THR A 221 15.19 13.98 5.61
C THR A 221 13.82 13.35 5.88
N THR A 222 12.93 13.33 4.89
CA THR A 222 11.58 12.79 5.05
C THR A 222 11.50 11.33 4.64
N PHE A 223 12.09 10.95 3.50
CA PHE A 223 11.85 9.64 2.90
C PHE A 223 13.09 8.73 2.84
N ARG A 224 14.30 9.29 2.99
CA ARG A 224 15.56 8.57 2.78
C ARG A 224 16.35 8.35 4.06
N GLN A 225 15.67 8.25 5.19
CA GLN A 225 16.29 7.84 6.46
C GLN A 225 16.00 6.35 6.70
N TYR A 226 16.91 5.64 7.33
CA TYR A 226 16.68 4.26 7.74
C TYR A 226 15.45 4.07 8.63
N THR A 227 15.04 5.15 9.31
CA THR A 227 13.84 5.20 10.15
C THR A 227 12.62 5.76 9.46
N SER A 228 12.73 6.21 8.18
CA SER A 228 11.57 6.76 7.46
C SER A 228 10.45 5.72 7.39
N PRO A 229 9.24 6.03 7.87
CA PRO A 229 8.16 5.05 7.93
C PRO A 229 7.62 4.71 6.54
N TYR A 230 7.09 3.50 6.39
CA TYR A 230 6.34 3.10 5.21
C TYR A 230 4.86 2.96 5.54
N THR A 231 4.01 3.69 4.84
CA THR A 231 2.56 3.68 5.08
C THR A 231 1.84 2.89 3.98
N PHE A 232 1.18 1.81 4.37
CA PHE A 232 0.36 0.98 3.48
C PHE A 232 -1.00 1.62 3.17
N MET A 233 -1.61 2.26 4.17
CA MET A 233 -2.91 2.92 4.05
C MET A 233 -3.10 4.00 5.11
N THR A 234 -3.74 5.10 4.73
CA THR A 234 -4.01 6.24 5.62
C THR A 234 -5.50 6.42 5.88
N TYR A 235 -5.81 7.07 7.01
CA TYR A 235 -7.18 7.53 7.30
C TYR A 235 -7.70 8.52 6.26
N SER A 236 -6.82 9.39 5.73
CA SER A 236 -7.19 10.34 4.66
C SER A 236 -7.73 9.62 3.42
N GLU A 237 -7.17 8.45 3.06
CA GLU A 237 -7.67 7.65 1.95
C GLU A 237 -9.09 7.15 2.21
N VAL A 238 -9.38 6.69 3.43
CA VAL A 238 -10.75 6.27 3.82
C VAL A 238 -11.73 7.43 3.73
N LEU A 239 -11.32 8.65 4.09
CA LEU A 239 -12.16 9.84 3.94
C LEU A 239 -12.46 10.16 2.47
N PHE A 240 -11.47 10.02 1.58
CA PHE A 240 -11.68 10.18 0.13
C PHE A 240 -12.61 9.09 -0.43
N ILE A 241 -12.41 7.82 -0.04
CA ILE A 241 -13.32 6.72 -0.41
C ILE A 241 -14.74 7.05 0.03
N LYS A 242 -14.92 7.54 1.26
CA LYS A 242 -16.24 7.92 1.78
C LYS A 242 -16.86 9.05 0.97
N ALA A 243 -16.08 10.06 0.60
CA ALA A 243 -16.56 11.19 -0.20
C ALA A 243 -16.93 10.79 -1.64
N GLU A 244 -16.22 9.82 -2.22
CA GLU A 244 -16.49 9.33 -3.58
C GLU A 244 -17.68 8.36 -3.65
N ALA A 245 -17.98 7.67 -2.54
CA ALA A 245 -19.04 6.67 -2.46
C ALA A 245 -20.44 7.24 -2.17
N ILE A 246 -20.55 8.55 -1.86
CA ILE A 246 -21.79 9.26 -1.61
C ILE A 246 -22.36 9.80 -2.94
#